data_320cc1f11c092981522bac28e783198e
#
_entry.id   320cc1f11c092981522bac28e783198e
#
_cell.length_a   1.000
_cell.length_b   1.000
_cell.length_c   1.000
_cell.angle_alpha   90.00
_cell.angle_beta   90.00
_cell.angle_gamma   90.00
#
_symmetry.space_group_name_H-M   'P 1'
#
loop_
_entity.id
_entity.type
_entity.pdbx_description
1 polymer ?
#
loop_
_entity_poly.entity_id
_entity_poly.type
_entity_poly.pdbx_seq_one_letter_code
_entity_poly.pdbx_strand_id
1 'polypeptide(L)'
;MRTIGLTGVMGAGKSSVIRILQEEGITVLDCDAVNAQLLQKHEEGYAALIQMFGTDILNDEGNIMHQRMSDLIFCDPEKKRQAEGILHPLIKKRIFEELALHAKESIVVVEVPLLFEVHWEDAFDEVW
;
A
#
# COMPACT_ATOMS: atom_id res chain seq x y z
N MET A 1 -9.76 12.64 -15.42
CA MET A 1 -8.73 12.48 -14.37
C MET A 1 -7.52 11.78 -14.96
N ARG A 2 -6.35 12.27 -14.66
CA ARG A 2 -5.10 11.64 -15.06
C ARG A 2 -4.45 11.03 -13.83
N THR A 3 -4.02 9.78 -13.90
CA THR A 3 -3.38 9.09 -12.79
C THR A 3 -1.89 8.93 -13.05
N ILE A 4 -1.09 9.20 -12.03
CA ILE A 4 0.37 9.13 -12.12
C ILE A 4 0.86 8.24 -10.98
N GLY A 5 1.55 7.17 -11.32
CA GLY A 5 2.24 6.34 -10.34
C GLY A 5 3.62 6.92 -10.06
N LEU A 6 3.89 7.27 -8.81
CA LEU A 6 5.20 7.78 -8.38
C LEU A 6 5.95 6.66 -7.68
N THR A 7 7.04 6.22 -8.28
CA THR A 7 7.86 5.14 -7.74
C THR A 7 9.26 5.65 -7.46
N GLY A 8 10.09 4.83 -6.85
CA GLY A 8 11.49 5.17 -6.62
C GLY A 8 11.98 4.73 -5.26
N VAL A 9 13.28 4.88 -5.08
CA VAL A 9 13.95 4.53 -3.83
C VAL A 9 13.66 5.60 -2.79
N MET A 10 13.34 5.16 -1.56
CA MET A 10 13.12 6.06 -0.45
C MET A 10 14.35 6.94 -0.23
N GLY A 11 14.14 8.25 -0.07
CA GLY A 11 15.22 9.20 0.13
C GLY A 11 15.80 9.82 -1.14
N ALA A 12 15.36 9.40 -2.32
CA ALA A 12 15.88 9.92 -3.61
C ALA A 12 15.09 11.15 -4.10
N GLY A 13 14.71 12.05 -3.23
CA GLY A 13 13.95 13.25 -3.58
C GLY A 13 12.45 13.04 -3.72
N LYS A 14 11.98 11.81 -3.52
CA LYS A 14 10.56 11.46 -3.63
C LYS A 14 9.70 12.24 -2.65
N SER A 15 10.14 12.39 -1.40
CA SER A 15 9.42 13.16 -0.38
C SER A 15 9.30 14.63 -0.75
N SER A 16 10.32 15.21 -1.37
CA SER A 16 10.29 16.61 -1.83
C SER A 16 9.28 16.80 -2.95
N VAL A 17 9.23 15.86 -3.90
CA VAL A 17 8.26 15.89 -5.00
C VAL A 17 6.84 15.81 -4.45
N ILE A 18 6.60 14.90 -3.51
CA ILE A 18 5.27 14.74 -2.89
C ILE A 18 4.84 16.03 -2.19
N ARG A 19 5.75 16.67 -1.45
CA ARG A 19 5.45 17.92 -0.77
C ARG A 19 5.05 19.01 -1.77
N ILE A 20 5.80 19.14 -2.86
CA ILE A 20 5.51 20.14 -3.89
C ILE A 20 4.13 19.89 -4.51
N LEU A 21 3.81 18.64 -4.82
CA LEU A 21 2.51 18.28 -5.39
C LEU A 21 1.37 18.61 -4.42
N GLN A 22 1.54 18.33 -3.14
CA GLN A 22 0.53 18.64 -2.12
C GLN A 22 0.35 20.13 -1.94
N GLU A 23 1.43 20.90 -2.00
CA GLU A 23 1.37 22.38 -1.93
C GLU A 23 0.62 22.96 -3.13
N GLU A 24 0.68 22.33 -4.28
CA GLU A 24 -0.07 22.73 -5.47
C GLU A 24 -1.52 22.24 -5.45
N GLY A 25 -1.95 21.60 -4.37
CA GLY A 25 -3.32 21.13 -4.22
C GLY A 25 -3.62 19.81 -4.92
N ILE A 26 -2.58 19.08 -5.32
CA ILE A 26 -2.73 17.78 -5.97
C ILE A 26 -2.88 16.68 -4.89
N THR A 27 -3.88 15.82 -5.07
CA THR A 27 -4.09 14.69 -4.17
C THR A 27 -3.02 13.63 -4.40
N VAL A 28 -2.38 13.21 -3.32
CA VAL A 28 -1.39 12.13 -3.35
C VAL A 28 -1.90 10.99 -2.47
N LEU A 29 -2.08 9.82 -3.06
CA LEU A 29 -2.46 8.61 -2.35
C LEU A 29 -1.21 7.78 -2.07
N ASP A 30 -1.11 7.23 -0.87
CA ASP A 30 0.06 6.49 -0.42
C ASP A 30 -0.31 5.02 -0.19
N CYS A 31 0.30 4.12 -0.96
CA CYS A 31 0.04 2.68 -0.84
C CYS A 31 0.40 2.12 0.53
N ASP A 32 1.45 2.64 1.16
CA ASP A 32 1.84 2.21 2.51
C ASP A 32 0.79 2.59 3.53
N ALA A 33 0.21 3.79 3.41
CA ALA A 33 -0.88 4.23 4.28
C ALA A 33 -2.13 3.37 4.09
N VAL A 34 -2.45 3.01 2.86
CA VAL A 34 -3.58 2.12 2.56
C VAL A 34 -3.33 0.74 3.16
N ASN A 35 -2.12 0.22 3.03
CA ASN A 35 -1.75 -1.06 3.64
C ASN A 35 -1.93 -1.03 5.15
N ALA A 36 -1.49 0.04 5.81
CA ALA A 36 -1.66 0.20 7.25
C ALA A 36 -3.14 0.21 7.66
N GLN A 37 -4.00 0.85 6.87
CA GLN A 37 -5.44 0.84 7.11
C GLN A 37 -6.04 -0.56 6.99
N LEU A 38 -5.63 -1.32 5.97
CA LEU A 38 -6.12 -2.68 5.74
C LEU A 38 -5.70 -3.66 6.84
N LEU A 39 -4.66 -3.36 7.59
CA LEU A 39 -4.17 -4.19 8.68
C LEU A 39 -4.80 -3.86 10.03
N GLN A 40 -5.66 -2.84 10.10
CA GLN A 40 -6.39 -2.52 11.33
C GLN A 40 -7.50 -3.55 11.58
N LYS A 41 -7.91 -3.68 12.85
CA LYS A 41 -8.99 -4.58 13.23
C LYS A 41 -10.23 -4.36 12.36
N HIS A 42 -10.87 -5.45 11.99
CA HIS A 42 -12.11 -5.48 11.20
C HIS A 42 -11.91 -5.11 9.72
N GLU A 43 -10.67 -4.91 9.28
CA GLU A 43 -10.38 -4.68 7.88
C GLU A 43 -10.01 -5.99 7.17
N GLU A 44 -10.08 -5.96 5.83
CA GLU A 44 -9.87 -7.16 5.01
C GLU A 44 -8.47 -7.76 5.15
N GLY A 45 -7.43 -6.91 5.22
CA GLY A 45 -6.06 -7.37 5.36
C GLY A 45 -5.80 -8.01 6.71
N TYR A 46 -6.40 -7.47 7.77
CA TYR A 46 -6.31 -8.02 9.11
C TYR A 46 -6.85 -9.47 9.14
N ALA A 47 -8.06 -9.65 8.62
CA ALA A 47 -8.68 -10.98 8.60
C ALA A 47 -7.87 -11.97 7.75
N ALA A 48 -7.37 -11.54 6.60
CA ALA A 48 -6.59 -12.38 5.71
C ALA A 48 -5.28 -12.84 6.33
N LEU A 49 -4.57 -11.94 7.03
CA LEU A 49 -3.31 -12.28 7.68
C LEU A 49 -3.51 -13.19 8.88
N ILE A 50 -4.56 -13.00 9.65
CA ILE A 50 -4.88 -13.90 10.77
C ILE A 50 -5.17 -15.30 10.24
N GLN A 51 -5.89 -15.41 9.14
CA GLN A 51 -6.19 -16.69 8.53
C GLN A 51 -4.91 -17.40 8.07
N MET A 52 -3.92 -16.64 7.61
CA MET A 52 -2.66 -17.18 7.12
C MET A 52 -1.67 -17.52 8.25
N PHE A 53 -1.49 -16.61 9.22
CA PHE A 53 -0.49 -16.73 10.29
C PHE A 53 -1.05 -17.15 11.63
N GLY A 54 -2.37 -17.10 11.82
CA GLY A 54 -2.98 -17.34 13.11
C GLY A 54 -2.87 -16.13 14.04
N THR A 55 -3.19 -16.34 15.29
CA THR A 55 -3.17 -15.27 16.31
C THR A 55 -1.80 -14.96 16.86
N ASP A 56 -0.76 -15.67 16.43
CA ASP A 56 0.62 -15.45 16.89
C ASP A 56 1.14 -14.06 16.54
N ILE A 57 0.56 -13.42 15.54
CA ILE A 57 0.96 -12.07 15.11
C ILE A 57 0.21 -10.97 15.87
N LEU A 58 -0.66 -11.33 16.79
CA LEU A 58 -1.46 -10.37 17.55
C LEU A 58 -0.87 -10.11 18.94
N ASN A 59 -0.99 -8.86 19.39
CA ASN A 59 -0.67 -8.50 20.76
C ASN A 59 -1.86 -8.80 21.69
N ASP A 60 -1.73 -8.45 22.96
CA ASP A 60 -2.78 -8.68 23.96
C ASP A 60 -4.07 -7.90 23.66
N GLU A 61 -3.96 -6.82 22.92
CA GLU A 61 -5.11 -5.99 22.52
C GLU A 61 -5.77 -6.48 21.23
N GLY A 62 -5.19 -7.51 20.61
CA GLY A 62 -5.69 -8.05 19.34
C GLY A 62 -5.28 -7.28 18.10
N ASN A 63 -4.28 -6.40 18.21
CA ASN A 63 -3.72 -5.69 17.07
C ASN A 63 -2.54 -6.45 16.49
N ILE A 64 -2.32 -6.31 15.17
CA ILE A 64 -1.19 -6.95 14.52
C ILE A 64 0.12 -6.33 15.00
N MET A 65 1.04 -7.17 15.45
CA MET A 65 2.39 -6.77 15.78
C MET A 65 3.22 -6.79 14.50
N HIS A 66 3.47 -5.60 13.93
CA HIS A 66 4.18 -5.48 12.65
C HIS A 66 5.57 -6.11 12.70
N GLN A 67 6.29 -5.95 13.80
CA GLN A 67 7.61 -6.53 13.95
C GLN A 67 7.56 -8.06 13.92
N ARG A 68 6.60 -8.64 14.61
CA ARG A 68 6.42 -10.10 14.64
C ARG A 68 6.11 -10.65 13.25
N MET A 69 5.22 -9.97 12.54
CA MET A 69 4.86 -10.35 11.19
C MET A 69 6.06 -10.22 10.25
N SER A 70 6.82 -9.13 10.37
CA SER A 70 8.01 -8.91 9.56
C SER A 70 9.06 -9.99 9.81
N ASP A 71 9.26 -10.39 11.06
CA ASP A 71 10.20 -11.45 11.41
C ASP A 71 9.80 -12.78 10.78
N LEU A 72 8.52 -13.13 10.84
CA LEU A 72 8.01 -14.36 10.23
C LEU A 72 8.18 -14.38 8.71
N ILE A 73 7.91 -13.26 8.09
CA ILE A 73 8.05 -13.10 6.64
C ILE A 73 9.52 -13.14 6.22
N PHE A 74 10.39 -12.50 7.00
CA PHE A 74 11.82 -12.43 6.70
C PHE A 74 12.48 -13.81 6.76
N CYS A 75 12.03 -14.67 7.67
CA CYS A 75 12.60 -16.02 7.84
C CYS A 75 12.08 -17.02 6.80
N ASP A 76 11.00 -16.72 6.10
CA ASP A 76 10.36 -17.66 5.17
C ASP A 76 9.91 -16.93 3.89
N PRO A 77 10.69 -17.05 2.78
CA PRO A 77 10.34 -16.42 1.51
C PRO A 77 8.97 -16.86 0.95
N GLU A 78 8.55 -18.08 1.25
CA GLU A 78 7.25 -18.56 0.81
C GLU A 78 6.11 -17.83 1.49
N LYS A 79 6.23 -17.59 2.81
CA LYS A 79 5.25 -16.79 3.55
C LYS A 79 5.21 -15.36 3.06
N LYS A 80 6.36 -14.79 2.73
CA LYS A 80 6.44 -13.45 2.15
C LYS A 80 5.62 -13.38 0.85
N ARG A 81 5.83 -14.36 -0.04
CA ARG A 81 5.12 -14.42 -1.31
C ARG A 81 3.61 -14.56 -1.11
N GLN A 82 3.20 -15.42 -0.18
CA GLN A 82 1.79 -15.62 0.14
C GLN A 82 1.16 -14.34 0.70
N ALA A 83 1.83 -13.67 1.62
CA ALA A 83 1.34 -12.42 2.20
C ALA A 83 1.20 -11.33 1.14
N GLU A 84 2.19 -11.16 0.28
CA GLU A 84 2.14 -10.20 -0.82
C GLU A 84 1.02 -10.54 -1.80
N GLY A 85 0.83 -11.81 -2.12
CA GLY A 85 -0.24 -12.27 -3.00
C GLY A 85 -1.64 -12.01 -2.45
N ILE A 86 -1.77 -11.90 -1.14
CA ILE A 86 -3.03 -11.57 -0.48
C ILE A 86 -3.21 -10.05 -0.39
N LEU A 87 -2.17 -9.33 0.05
CA LEU A 87 -2.26 -7.89 0.34
C LEU A 87 -2.25 -7.02 -0.91
N HIS A 88 -1.43 -7.34 -1.92
CA HIS A 88 -1.33 -6.51 -3.12
C HIS A 88 -2.66 -6.31 -3.84
N PRO A 89 -3.48 -7.36 -4.08
CA PRO A 89 -4.81 -7.17 -4.67
C PRO A 89 -5.74 -6.31 -3.81
N LEU A 90 -5.67 -6.45 -2.48
CA LEU A 90 -6.48 -5.66 -1.57
C LEU A 90 -6.08 -4.18 -1.59
N ILE A 91 -4.77 -3.91 -1.59
CA ILE A 91 -4.25 -2.55 -1.68
C ILE A 91 -4.67 -1.92 -3.02
N LYS A 92 -4.49 -2.65 -4.11
CA LYS A 92 -4.85 -2.17 -5.44
C LYS A 92 -6.34 -1.84 -5.53
N LYS A 93 -7.19 -2.71 -5.02
CA LYS A 93 -8.63 -2.50 -4.99
C LYS A 93 -8.97 -1.22 -4.22
N ARG A 94 -8.38 -1.04 -3.03
CA ARG A 94 -8.63 0.14 -2.21
C ARG A 94 -8.13 1.42 -2.88
N ILE A 95 -6.99 1.37 -3.55
CA ILE A 95 -6.45 2.50 -4.30
C ILE A 95 -7.42 2.90 -5.43
N PHE A 96 -7.95 1.94 -6.18
CA PHE A 96 -8.92 2.24 -7.22
C PHE A 96 -10.23 2.80 -6.66
N GLU A 97 -10.67 2.34 -5.50
CA GLU A 97 -11.84 2.90 -4.82
C GLU A 97 -11.58 4.38 -4.43
N GLU A 98 -10.40 4.67 -3.90
CA GLU A 98 -10.01 6.04 -3.56
C GLU A 98 -9.90 6.91 -4.81
N LEU A 99 -9.34 6.40 -5.91
CA LEU A 99 -9.28 7.13 -7.17
C LEU A 99 -10.67 7.50 -7.67
N ALA A 100 -11.64 6.60 -7.50
CA ALA A 100 -13.03 6.88 -7.90
C ALA A 100 -13.63 8.02 -7.09
N LEU A 101 -13.26 8.17 -5.81
CA LEU A 101 -13.70 9.28 -4.98
C LEU A 101 -13.13 10.62 -5.45
N HIS A 102 -11.98 10.60 -6.12
CA HIS A 102 -11.31 11.79 -6.63
C HIS A 102 -11.48 11.98 -8.15
N ALA A 103 -12.50 11.37 -8.74
CA ALA A 103 -12.70 11.37 -10.19
C ALA A 103 -12.86 12.76 -10.79
N LYS A 104 -13.24 13.77 -9.99
CA LYS A 104 -13.42 15.15 -10.46
C LYS A 104 -12.11 15.93 -10.50
N GLU A 105 -11.05 15.41 -9.90
CA GLU A 105 -9.74 16.07 -9.91
C GLU A 105 -9.04 15.82 -11.25
N SER A 106 -8.28 16.82 -11.70
CA SER A 106 -7.57 16.72 -12.98
C SER A 106 -6.43 15.71 -12.92
N ILE A 107 -5.72 15.67 -11.80
CA ILE A 107 -4.56 14.80 -11.59
C ILE A 107 -4.62 14.23 -10.19
N VAL A 108 -4.34 12.94 -10.07
CA VAL A 108 -4.14 12.25 -8.79
C VAL A 108 -2.84 11.47 -8.89
N VAL A 109 -1.97 11.62 -7.90
CA VAL A 109 -0.69 10.91 -7.83
C VAL A 109 -0.81 9.79 -6.80
N VAL A 110 -0.32 8.61 -7.15
CA VAL A 110 -0.28 7.46 -6.25
C VAL A 110 1.17 7.10 -5.99
N GLU A 111 1.57 7.17 -4.73
CA GLU A 111 2.91 6.76 -4.32
C GLU A 111 2.96 5.23 -4.21
N VAL A 112 3.74 4.59 -5.08
CA VAL A 112 3.87 3.14 -5.15
C VAL A 112 5.28 2.74 -4.74
N PRO A 113 5.46 2.02 -3.62
CA PRO A 113 6.78 1.50 -3.24
C PRO A 113 7.32 0.52 -4.28
N LEU A 114 8.65 0.41 -4.37
CA LEU A 114 9.31 -0.53 -5.28
C LEU A 114 8.79 -1.96 -5.17
N LEU A 115 8.40 -2.38 -3.97
CA LEU A 115 7.86 -3.72 -3.72
C LEU A 115 6.57 -4.01 -4.47
N PHE A 116 5.84 -2.98 -4.87
CA PHE A 116 4.54 -3.10 -5.53
C PHE A 116 4.61 -2.84 -7.03
N GLU A 117 5.79 -2.53 -7.59
CA GLU A 117 5.93 -2.13 -8.99
C GLU A 117 5.60 -3.23 -9.99
N VAL A 118 5.77 -4.49 -9.57
CA VAL A 118 5.68 -5.67 -10.45
C VAL A 118 4.26 -5.89 -10.92
N HIS A 119 3.57 -5.32 -11.62
CA HIS A 119 2.19 -5.48 -12.14
C HIS A 119 1.35 -4.22 -12.03
N TRP A 120 1.98 -3.07 -11.74
CA TRP A 120 1.24 -1.84 -11.55
C TRP A 120 1.46 -0.81 -12.66
N GLU A 121 2.39 -1.06 -13.60
CA GLU A 121 2.72 -0.10 -14.67
C GLU A 121 1.48 0.28 -15.49
N ASP A 122 0.62 -0.70 -15.77
CA ASP A 122 -0.57 -0.49 -16.60
C ASP A 122 -1.73 0.13 -15.82
N ALA A 123 -1.60 0.27 -14.51
CA ALA A 123 -2.68 0.80 -13.68
C ALA A 123 -2.80 2.32 -13.74
N PHE A 124 -1.75 3.01 -14.21
CA PHE A 124 -1.68 4.46 -14.25
C PHE A 124 -1.45 4.98 -15.65
N ASP A 125 -1.88 6.22 -15.91
CA ASP A 125 -1.65 6.88 -17.19
C ASP A 125 -0.16 7.15 -17.43
N GLU A 126 0.56 7.50 -16.37
CA GLU A 126 2.00 7.71 -16.39
C GLU A 126 2.64 7.14 -15.14
N VAL A 127 3.91 6.78 -15.23
CA VAL A 127 4.74 6.35 -14.10
C VAL A 127 5.98 7.24 -14.06
N TRP A 128 6.25 7.79 -12.88
CA TRP A 128 7.41 8.68 -12.67
C TRP A 128 8.47 8.02 -11.77
#